data_b4c8ca137e9543ee43bda4c9b14bc3ec
#
_entry.id   b4c8ca137e9543ee43bda4c9b14bc3ec
#
_cell.length_a   1.000
_cell.length_b   1.000
_cell.length_c   1.000
_cell.angle_alpha   90.00
_cell.angle_beta   90.00
_cell.angle_gamma   90.00
#
_symmetry.space_group_name_H-M   'P 1'
#
loop_
_entity.id
_entity.type
_entity.pdbx_description
1 polymer ?
#
loop_
_entity_poly.entity_id
_entity_poly.type
_entity_poly.pdbx_seq_one_letter_code
_entity_poly.pdbx_strand_id
1 'polypeptide(L)'
;MQDPQKYLAAGLDPEQCTLYVQSDLPETAELYLLLNMHAYVGELERCTSFKDKVRSQPNNVNAGLLTYPVLMAADILIHRGQKVPVGKDQEQNLEMARNFAQRFNHFYKVDWFPEPQPYRASQSSELIKVPGLDGSGKMGKSEGEGNAIFLAEDPSSIRKKIMRAVTDTGPTQPNSTPEGAVANLYSLLGLVSSSDVVEEYRDAYANCTIRYGDLKKQLAEDMVSFLAPLRERILELESQHKK
;
A
#
# COMPACT_ATOMS: atom_id res chain seq x y z
N MET A 1 -11.83 -7.51 -9.36
CA MET A 1 -10.58 -8.10 -9.89
C MET A 1 -9.60 -6.95 -10.06
N GLN A 2 -8.37 -7.06 -9.55
CA GLN A 2 -7.36 -6.03 -9.83
C GLN A 2 -6.95 -6.21 -11.30
N ASP A 3 -6.91 -5.09 -12.02
CA ASP A 3 -6.63 -5.06 -13.45
C ASP A 3 -5.11 -5.30 -13.68
N PRO A 4 -4.68 -6.40 -14.31
CA PRO A 4 -3.27 -6.68 -14.58
C PRO A 4 -2.56 -5.55 -15.36
N GLN A 5 -3.30 -4.82 -16.18
CA GLN A 5 -2.77 -3.73 -17.01
C GLN A 5 -2.17 -2.60 -16.15
N LYS A 6 -2.68 -2.39 -14.94
CA LYS A 6 -2.12 -1.39 -14.01
C LYS A 6 -0.74 -1.75 -13.50
N TYR A 7 -0.47 -3.05 -13.33
CA TYR A 7 0.86 -3.52 -12.94
C TYR A 7 1.86 -3.38 -14.11
N LEU A 8 1.44 -3.74 -15.32
CA LEU A 8 2.24 -3.57 -16.53
C LEU A 8 2.52 -2.08 -16.80
N ALA A 9 1.51 -1.22 -16.64
CA ALA A 9 1.66 0.22 -16.77
C ALA A 9 2.62 0.80 -15.72
N ALA A 10 2.64 0.24 -14.51
CA ALA A 10 3.57 0.63 -13.45
C ALA A 10 5.03 0.15 -13.69
N GLY A 11 5.29 -0.58 -14.77
CA GLY A 11 6.64 -0.99 -15.17
C GLY A 11 6.98 -2.45 -14.87
N LEU A 12 6.01 -3.29 -14.45
CA LEU A 12 6.26 -4.72 -14.42
C LEU A 12 6.43 -5.25 -15.85
N ASP A 13 7.58 -5.88 -16.10
CA ASP A 13 7.93 -6.46 -17.39
C ASP A 13 7.63 -7.96 -17.39
N PRO A 14 6.64 -8.45 -18.19
CA PRO A 14 6.27 -9.86 -18.23
C PRO A 14 7.38 -10.76 -18.77
N GLU A 15 8.38 -10.20 -19.48
CA GLU A 15 9.56 -10.96 -19.91
C GLU A 15 10.55 -11.25 -18.77
N GLN A 16 10.47 -10.45 -17.68
CA GLN A 16 11.36 -10.56 -16.52
C GLN A 16 10.67 -11.07 -15.26
N CYS A 17 9.33 -11.03 -15.20
CA CYS A 17 8.56 -11.48 -14.05
C CYS A 17 7.30 -12.23 -14.45
N THR A 18 6.81 -13.06 -13.56
CA THR A 18 5.54 -13.78 -13.74
C THR A 18 4.43 -13.05 -12.98
N LEU A 19 3.40 -12.61 -13.71
CA LEU A 19 2.17 -12.06 -13.13
C LEU A 19 1.03 -13.04 -13.41
N TYR A 20 0.38 -13.50 -12.36
CA TYR A 20 -0.72 -14.45 -12.46
C TYR A 20 -1.83 -14.14 -11.45
N VAL A 21 -3.01 -14.68 -11.66
CA VAL A 21 -4.12 -14.60 -10.70
C VAL A 21 -4.00 -15.78 -9.74
N GLN A 22 -4.05 -15.52 -8.43
CA GLN A 22 -3.87 -16.57 -7.39
C GLN A 22 -4.77 -17.79 -7.63
N SER A 23 -6.00 -17.59 -8.11
CA SER A 23 -6.94 -18.68 -8.42
C SER A 23 -6.52 -19.58 -9.60
N ASP A 24 -5.54 -19.16 -10.40
CA ASP A 24 -5.03 -19.96 -11.53
C ASP A 24 -3.98 -20.97 -11.07
N LEU A 25 -3.60 -20.91 -9.78
CA LEU A 25 -2.67 -21.84 -9.12
C LEU A 25 -3.40 -22.53 -7.94
N PRO A 26 -4.21 -23.58 -8.21
CA PRO A 26 -5.00 -24.28 -7.19
C PRO A 26 -4.13 -24.93 -6.11
N GLU A 27 -2.87 -25.27 -6.43
CA GLU A 27 -1.89 -25.83 -5.50
C GLU A 27 -1.62 -24.91 -4.32
N THR A 28 -1.86 -23.60 -4.44
CA THR A 28 -1.81 -22.67 -3.30
C THR A 28 -2.81 -23.04 -2.22
N ALA A 29 -4.04 -23.42 -2.62
CA ALA A 29 -5.07 -23.85 -1.68
C ALA A 29 -4.77 -25.23 -1.07
N GLU A 30 -4.16 -26.12 -1.83
CA GLU A 30 -3.70 -27.43 -1.33
C GLU A 30 -2.59 -27.26 -0.30
N LEU A 31 -1.58 -26.44 -0.61
CA LEU A 31 -0.49 -26.14 0.31
C LEU A 31 -1.02 -25.44 1.58
N TYR A 32 -1.94 -24.48 1.42
CA TYR A 32 -2.61 -23.84 2.56
C TYR A 32 -3.25 -24.86 3.48
N LEU A 33 -3.97 -25.85 2.94
CA LEU A 33 -4.59 -26.92 3.73
C LEU A 33 -3.53 -27.74 4.48
N LEU A 34 -2.44 -28.15 3.81
CA LEU A 34 -1.34 -28.88 4.43
C LEU A 34 -0.67 -28.08 5.54
N LEU A 35 -0.41 -26.79 5.33
CA LEU A 35 0.19 -25.91 6.34
C LEU A 35 -0.73 -25.71 7.55
N ASN A 36 -2.06 -25.67 7.35
CA ASN A 36 -3.01 -25.58 8.46
C ASN A 36 -2.93 -26.78 9.42
N MET A 37 -2.56 -27.97 8.93
CA MET A 37 -2.37 -29.14 9.79
C MET A 37 -1.17 -28.97 10.74
N HIS A 38 -0.29 -28.04 10.46
CA HIS A 38 0.90 -27.68 11.27
C HIS A 38 0.76 -26.31 11.95
N ALA A 39 -0.36 -25.62 11.81
CA ALA A 39 -0.62 -24.31 12.40
C ALA A 39 -1.26 -24.45 13.78
N TYR A 40 -0.62 -23.94 14.81
CA TYR A 40 -1.17 -23.96 16.16
C TYR A 40 -2.10 -22.75 16.37
N VAL A 41 -3.32 -22.99 16.82
CA VAL A 41 -4.33 -21.96 17.08
C VAL A 41 -3.78 -20.85 17.98
N GLY A 42 -3.11 -21.19 19.08
CA GLY A 42 -2.53 -20.20 19.99
C GLY A 42 -1.40 -19.36 19.36
N GLU A 43 -0.75 -19.81 18.29
CA GLU A 43 0.21 -19.02 17.52
C GLU A 43 -0.52 -18.03 16.62
N LEU A 44 -1.55 -18.46 15.92
CA LEU A 44 -2.40 -17.63 15.06
C LEU A 44 -3.11 -16.53 15.85
N GLU A 45 -3.66 -16.86 17.02
CA GLU A 45 -4.34 -15.90 17.91
C GLU A 45 -3.39 -14.83 18.47
N ARG A 46 -2.10 -15.11 18.59
CA ARG A 46 -1.10 -14.12 19.02
C ARG A 46 -0.71 -13.13 17.93
N CYS A 47 -1.05 -13.39 16.67
CA CYS A 47 -0.75 -12.51 15.56
C CYS A 47 -1.40 -11.13 15.77
N THR A 48 -0.59 -10.07 15.69
CA THR A 48 -1.04 -8.69 15.93
C THR A 48 -2.14 -8.30 14.95
N SER A 49 -1.95 -8.62 13.68
CA SER A 49 -2.93 -8.31 12.63
C SER A 49 -4.27 -9.05 12.82
N PHE A 50 -4.28 -10.26 13.38
CA PHE A 50 -5.52 -10.94 13.79
C PHE A 50 -6.22 -10.17 14.91
N LYS A 51 -5.48 -9.82 15.99
CA LYS A 51 -6.03 -9.08 17.14
C LYS A 51 -6.63 -7.73 16.72
N ASP A 52 -5.96 -7.00 15.83
CA ASP A 52 -6.45 -5.71 15.34
C ASP A 52 -7.72 -5.86 14.52
N LYS A 53 -7.81 -6.90 13.68
CA LYS A 53 -9.03 -7.19 12.91
C LYS A 53 -10.19 -7.64 13.82
N VAL A 54 -9.94 -8.45 14.82
CA VAL A 54 -10.96 -8.83 15.82
C VAL A 54 -11.49 -7.59 16.54
N ARG A 55 -10.64 -6.64 16.91
CA ARG A 55 -11.06 -5.39 17.56
C ARG A 55 -11.88 -4.50 16.63
N SER A 56 -11.49 -4.40 15.36
CA SER A 56 -12.18 -3.55 14.38
C SER A 56 -13.49 -4.15 13.85
N GLN A 57 -13.61 -5.48 13.85
CA GLN A 57 -14.76 -6.21 13.31
C GLN A 57 -15.17 -7.37 14.23
N PRO A 58 -15.60 -7.12 15.47
CA PRO A 58 -15.84 -8.16 16.49
C PRO A 58 -16.96 -9.14 16.08
N ASN A 59 -17.89 -8.71 15.23
CA ASN A 59 -19.02 -9.54 14.79
C ASN A 59 -18.70 -10.40 13.55
N ASN A 60 -17.49 -10.31 12.99
CA ASN A 60 -17.09 -11.07 11.80
C ASN A 60 -15.78 -11.84 12.04
N VAL A 61 -15.64 -12.46 13.20
CA VAL A 61 -14.50 -13.30 13.53
C VAL A 61 -14.78 -14.71 13.04
N ASN A 62 -14.14 -15.11 11.96
CA ASN A 62 -14.34 -16.42 11.33
C ASN A 62 -13.00 -17.16 11.15
N ALA A 63 -13.06 -18.42 10.70
CA ALA A 63 -11.88 -19.25 10.51
C ALA A 63 -10.88 -18.65 9.49
N GLY A 64 -11.38 -18.05 8.41
CA GLY A 64 -10.53 -17.40 7.41
C GLY A 64 -9.76 -16.20 7.97
N LEU A 65 -10.38 -15.46 8.92
CA LEU A 65 -9.70 -14.37 9.62
C LEU A 65 -8.58 -14.89 10.54
N LEU A 66 -8.75 -16.06 11.13
CA LEU A 66 -7.72 -16.69 11.97
C LEU A 66 -6.58 -17.25 11.12
N THR A 67 -6.91 -17.89 9.99
CA THR A 67 -5.97 -18.71 9.22
C THR A 67 -5.37 -17.98 7.99
N TYR A 68 -5.75 -16.72 7.69
CA TYR A 68 -5.18 -16.01 6.55
C TYR A 68 -3.62 -15.90 6.59
N PRO A 69 -2.93 -15.85 7.75
CA PRO A 69 -1.47 -15.86 7.75
C PRO A 69 -0.87 -17.16 7.21
N VAL A 70 -1.62 -18.27 7.33
CA VAL A 70 -1.24 -19.56 6.74
C VAL A 70 -1.39 -19.52 5.21
N LEU A 71 -2.44 -18.86 4.69
CA LEU A 71 -2.61 -18.66 3.25
C LEU A 71 -1.49 -17.77 2.69
N MET A 72 -1.14 -16.69 3.38
CA MET A 72 -0.01 -15.86 2.99
C MET A 72 1.31 -16.64 2.98
N ALA A 73 1.51 -17.54 3.94
CA ALA A 73 2.66 -18.42 3.93
C ALA A 73 2.66 -19.37 2.73
N ALA A 74 1.49 -19.92 2.36
CA ALA A 74 1.34 -20.76 1.18
C ALA A 74 1.69 -19.98 -0.10
N ASP A 75 1.20 -18.74 -0.26
CA ASP A 75 1.53 -17.86 -1.41
C ASP A 75 3.05 -17.65 -1.58
N ILE A 76 3.78 -17.57 -0.47
CA ILE A 76 5.24 -17.37 -0.48
C ILE A 76 5.97 -18.69 -0.73
N LEU A 77 5.59 -19.74 -0.01
CA LEU A 77 6.33 -20.99 0.03
C LEU A 77 6.14 -21.83 -1.23
N ILE A 78 4.97 -21.73 -1.91
CA ILE A 78 4.73 -22.45 -3.16
C ILE A 78 5.72 -22.08 -4.25
N HIS A 79 6.19 -20.83 -4.24
CA HIS A 79 7.21 -20.33 -5.15
C HIS A 79 8.64 -20.51 -4.63
N ARG A 80 8.80 -21.11 -3.45
CA ARG A 80 10.10 -21.19 -2.76
C ARG A 80 10.77 -19.81 -2.64
N GLY A 81 9.96 -18.79 -2.35
CA GLY A 81 10.39 -17.40 -2.28
C GLY A 81 11.44 -17.17 -1.20
N GLN A 82 12.65 -16.77 -1.60
CA GLN A 82 13.74 -16.46 -0.67
C GLN A 82 13.72 -15.02 -0.20
N LYS A 83 13.29 -14.10 -1.07
CA LYS A 83 13.19 -12.66 -0.77
C LYS A 83 11.76 -12.19 -1.05
N VAL A 84 11.13 -11.62 -0.05
CA VAL A 84 9.72 -11.20 -0.13
C VAL A 84 9.63 -9.71 0.15
N PRO A 85 9.19 -8.89 -0.81
CA PRO A 85 8.98 -7.47 -0.59
C PRO A 85 7.74 -7.27 0.28
N VAL A 86 7.97 -6.91 1.53
CA VAL A 86 6.89 -6.67 2.50
C VAL A 86 7.10 -5.36 3.24
N GLY A 87 6.00 -4.71 3.61
CA GLY A 87 6.01 -3.61 4.56
C GLY A 87 6.32 -4.09 5.99
N LYS A 88 6.72 -3.17 6.84
CA LYS A 88 7.05 -3.45 8.25
C LYS A 88 5.89 -4.11 9.02
N ASP A 89 4.66 -3.76 8.68
CA ASP A 89 3.44 -4.32 9.25
C ASP A 89 3.22 -5.81 8.91
N GLN A 90 3.91 -6.33 7.86
CA GLN A 90 3.83 -7.72 7.42
C GLN A 90 5.00 -8.59 7.92
N GLU A 91 5.98 -8.02 8.62
CA GLU A 91 7.17 -8.77 9.08
C GLU A 91 6.80 -9.95 9.98
N GLN A 92 5.79 -9.80 10.83
CA GLN A 92 5.31 -10.90 11.68
C GLN A 92 4.70 -12.05 10.87
N ASN A 93 3.94 -11.74 9.83
CA ASN A 93 3.37 -12.78 8.95
C ASN A 93 4.48 -13.49 8.17
N LEU A 94 5.53 -12.77 7.77
CA LEU A 94 6.69 -13.39 7.12
C LEU A 94 7.49 -14.28 8.07
N GLU A 95 7.59 -13.91 9.36
CA GLU A 95 8.19 -14.75 10.37
C GLU A 95 7.39 -16.04 10.58
N MET A 96 6.06 -15.95 10.58
CA MET A 96 5.20 -17.13 10.60
C MET A 96 5.42 -18.03 9.38
N ALA A 97 5.61 -17.46 8.18
CA ALA A 97 5.94 -18.24 6.98
C ALA A 97 7.27 -19.00 7.14
N ARG A 98 8.29 -18.39 7.77
CA ARG A 98 9.56 -19.09 8.12
C ARG A 98 9.31 -20.27 9.08
N ASN A 99 8.51 -20.03 10.12
CA ASN A 99 8.17 -21.07 11.09
C ASN A 99 7.45 -22.25 10.42
N PHE A 100 6.54 -21.98 9.47
CA PHE A 100 5.87 -23.01 8.68
C PHE A 100 6.85 -23.75 7.78
N ALA A 101 7.77 -23.07 7.11
CA ALA A 101 8.80 -23.68 6.28
C ALA A 101 9.68 -24.65 7.10
N GLN A 102 10.21 -24.18 8.24
CA GLN A 102 11.03 -24.98 9.14
C GLN A 102 10.26 -26.18 9.68
N ARG A 103 9.01 -25.97 10.11
CA ARG A 103 8.16 -27.03 10.68
C ARG A 103 7.83 -28.11 9.66
N PHE A 104 7.50 -27.70 8.43
CA PHE A 104 7.27 -28.60 7.32
C PHE A 104 8.51 -29.42 7.00
N ASN A 105 9.64 -28.76 6.79
CA ASN A 105 10.92 -29.44 6.49
C ASN A 105 11.31 -30.43 7.59
N HIS A 106 11.15 -30.03 8.85
CA HIS A 106 11.45 -30.90 10.00
C HIS A 106 10.52 -32.12 10.06
N PHE A 107 9.21 -31.92 9.91
CA PHE A 107 8.22 -32.98 10.01
C PHE A 107 8.35 -34.02 8.90
N TYR A 108 8.53 -33.56 7.67
CA TYR A 108 8.69 -34.43 6.50
C TYR A 108 10.12 -34.89 6.26
N LYS A 109 11.09 -34.41 7.06
CA LYS A 109 12.54 -34.71 6.95
C LYS A 109 13.10 -34.36 5.57
N VAL A 110 12.74 -33.19 5.08
CA VAL A 110 13.14 -32.65 3.78
C VAL A 110 13.75 -31.25 3.96
N ASP A 111 14.53 -30.81 2.98
CA ASP A 111 14.98 -29.43 2.85
C ASP A 111 14.32 -28.83 1.59
N TRP A 112 13.00 -28.68 1.65
CA TRP A 112 12.20 -28.26 0.50
C TRP A 112 11.94 -26.77 0.45
N PHE A 113 11.49 -26.19 1.56
CA PHE A 113 11.18 -24.77 1.63
C PHE A 113 12.36 -23.98 2.18
N PRO A 114 12.91 -22.99 1.42
CA PRO A 114 13.85 -22.04 1.97
C PRO A 114 13.15 -21.13 2.98
N GLU A 115 13.91 -20.53 3.88
CA GLU A 115 13.39 -19.54 4.82
C GLU A 115 13.25 -18.18 4.14
N PRO A 116 12.03 -17.66 3.96
CA PRO A 116 11.81 -16.39 3.30
C PRO A 116 12.33 -15.23 4.16
N GLN A 117 13.03 -14.30 3.52
CA GLN A 117 13.58 -13.10 4.15
C GLN A 117 12.88 -11.84 3.62
N PRO A 118 12.70 -10.80 4.45
CA PRO A 118 12.14 -9.55 3.97
C PRO A 118 13.09 -8.90 2.97
N TYR A 119 12.56 -8.48 1.83
CA TYR A 119 13.30 -7.72 0.84
C TYR A 119 13.00 -6.23 0.98
N ARG A 120 14.06 -5.44 1.12
CA ARG A 120 14.00 -3.97 1.08
C ARG A 120 14.93 -3.51 -0.02
N ALA A 121 14.41 -2.71 -0.95
CA ALA A 121 15.13 -2.27 -2.14
C ALA A 121 16.40 -1.45 -1.81
N SER A 122 16.39 -0.69 -0.71
CA SER A 122 17.58 -0.06 -0.14
C SER A 122 17.38 0.18 1.35
N GLN A 123 18.46 0.25 2.12
CA GLN A 123 18.41 0.63 3.54
C GLN A 123 18.02 2.11 3.73
N SER A 124 18.04 2.91 2.65
CA SER A 124 17.75 4.34 2.65
C SER A 124 16.35 4.71 2.14
N SER A 125 15.59 3.76 1.57
CA SER A 125 14.20 4.03 1.19
C SER A 125 13.29 3.91 2.41
N GLU A 126 13.08 5.00 3.11
CA GLU A 126 12.00 5.08 4.07
C GLU A 126 10.68 4.84 3.34
N LEU A 127 9.87 3.91 3.87
CA LEU A 127 8.52 3.69 3.38
C LEU A 127 7.69 4.94 3.69
N ILE A 128 7.36 5.70 2.66
CA ILE A 128 6.55 6.90 2.80
C ILE A 128 5.09 6.47 3.01
N LYS A 129 4.55 6.83 4.16
CA LYS A 129 3.13 6.67 4.42
C LYS A 129 2.38 7.84 3.79
N VAL A 130 1.64 7.56 2.72
CA VAL A 130 0.85 8.58 2.01
C VAL A 130 -0.38 8.93 2.86
N PRO A 131 -0.55 10.19 3.30
CA PRO A 131 -1.67 10.59 4.15
C PRO A 131 -2.95 10.80 3.34
N GLY A 132 -4.10 10.71 4.03
CA GLY A 132 -5.42 10.93 3.44
C GLY A 132 -5.76 12.41 3.24
N LEU A 133 -6.71 12.67 2.34
CA LEU A 133 -7.22 14.03 2.05
C LEU A 133 -8.20 14.56 3.11
N ASP A 134 -8.76 13.69 3.93
CA ASP A 134 -9.68 14.00 5.03
C ASP A 134 -8.99 14.40 6.34
N GLY A 135 -7.66 14.46 6.34
CA GLY A 135 -6.85 14.70 7.52
C GLY A 135 -6.46 13.43 8.29
N SER A 136 -6.92 12.25 7.83
CA SER A 136 -6.49 10.97 8.42
C SER A 136 -5.02 10.66 8.11
N GLY A 137 -4.40 9.85 8.94
CA GLY A 137 -2.99 9.51 8.80
C GLY A 137 -2.67 8.52 7.68
N LYS A 138 -3.64 8.05 6.89
CA LYS A 138 -3.43 7.05 5.84
C LYS A 138 -4.41 7.23 4.69
N MET A 139 -3.88 7.27 3.46
CA MET A 139 -4.67 7.14 2.25
C MET A 139 -4.97 5.66 1.99
N GLY A 140 -6.24 5.29 1.94
CA GLY A 140 -6.63 3.90 1.75
C GLY A 140 -8.03 3.74 1.16
N LYS A 141 -8.26 2.63 0.45
CA LYS A 141 -9.57 2.31 -0.16
C LYS A 141 -10.69 2.15 0.89
N SER A 142 -10.35 1.69 2.09
CA SER A 142 -11.27 1.48 3.20
C SER A 142 -11.69 2.75 3.91
N GLU A 143 -10.96 3.86 3.69
CA GLU A 143 -11.21 5.15 4.35
C GLU A 143 -12.19 6.05 3.60
N GLY A 144 -12.79 5.54 2.52
CA GLY A 144 -13.75 6.25 1.69
C GLY A 144 -13.17 6.78 0.36
N GLU A 145 -14.01 6.82 -0.67
CA GLU A 145 -13.60 7.23 -2.02
C GLU A 145 -13.09 8.68 -2.10
N GLY A 146 -13.57 9.56 -1.21
CA GLY A 146 -13.16 10.96 -1.16
C GLY A 146 -11.79 11.19 -0.52
N ASN A 147 -11.29 10.23 0.25
CA ASN A 147 -10.04 10.32 0.99
C ASN A 147 -8.81 9.89 0.18
N ALA A 148 -9.00 9.12 -0.89
CA ALA A 148 -7.92 8.53 -1.65
C ALA A 148 -7.89 9.00 -3.11
N ILE A 149 -6.68 9.20 -3.65
CA ILE A 149 -6.42 9.38 -5.07
C ILE A 149 -5.98 8.04 -5.64
N PHE A 150 -6.66 7.58 -6.67
CA PHE A 150 -6.31 6.34 -7.36
C PHE A 150 -5.37 6.64 -8.53
N LEU A 151 -4.39 5.75 -8.77
CA LEU A 151 -3.35 5.95 -9.78
C LEU A 151 -3.90 6.11 -11.21
N ALA A 152 -5.04 5.48 -11.52
CA ALA A 152 -5.71 5.58 -12.82
C ALA A 152 -6.91 6.54 -12.81
N GLU A 153 -7.03 7.39 -11.79
CA GLU A 153 -8.19 8.28 -11.64
C GLU A 153 -8.22 9.38 -12.71
N ASP A 154 -9.44 9.80 -13.07
CA ASP A 154 -9.62 10.90 -14.01
C ASP A 154 -9.08 12.23 -13.45
N PRO A 155 -8.37 13.05 -14.25
CA PRO A 155 -7.80 14.32 -13.81
C PRO A 155 -8.81 15.28 -13.19
N SER A 156 -10.04 15.30 -13.69
CA SER A 156 -11.10 16.17 -13.14
C SER A 156 -11.54 15.71 -11.75
N SER A 157 -11.56 14.40 -11.51
CA SER A 157 -11.84 13.81 -10.20
C SER A 157 -10.73 14.10 -9.20
N ILE A 158 -9.45 13.96 -9.61
CA ILE A 158 -8.29 14.30 -8.77
C ILE A 158 -8.36 15.75 -8.31
N ARG A 159 -8.56 16.69 -9.25
CA ARG A 159 -8.72 18.13 -8.94
C ARG A 159 -9.84 18.36 -7.93
N LYS A 160 -10.99 17.75 -8.17
CA LYS A 160 -12.18 17.90 -7.31
C LYS A 160 -11.94 17.37 -5.89
N LYS A 161 -11.25 16.24 -5.74
CA LYS A 161 -10.91 15.65 -4.45
C LYS A 161 -9.92 16.54 -3.69
N ILE A 162 -8.83 16.98 -4.34
CA ILE A 162 -7.82 17.83 -3.70
C ILE A 162 -8.42 19.18 -3.30
N MET A 163 -9.26 19.78 -4.14
CA MET A 163 -9.94 21.04 -3.77
C MET A 163 -10.87 20.90 -2.56
N ARG A 164 -11.40 19.70 -2.30
CA ARG A 164 -12.26 19.40 -1.14
C ARG A 164 -11.47 18.93 0.10
N ALA A 165 -10.16 18.72 -0.03
CA ALA A 165 -9.34 18.28 1.09
C ALA A 165 -9.48 19.21 2.31
N VAL A 166 -9.43 18.62 3.50
CA VAL A 166 -9.61 19.33 4.75
C VAL A 166 -8.44 20.29 5.00
N THR A 167 -8.74 21.49 5.48
CA THR A 167 -7.76 22.49 5.95
C THR A 167 -8.28 23.14 7.23
N ASP A 168 -7.39 23.79 7.96
CA ASP A 168 -7.70 24.62 9.11
C ASP A 168 -7.99 26.09 8.69
N THR A 169 -7.96 27.00 9.66
CA THR A 169 -8.16 28.44 9.44
C THR A 169 -6.89 29.21 9.04
N GLY A 170 -5.75 28.52 8.98
CA GLY A 170 -4.44 29.09 8.66
C GLY A 170 -3.62 29.47 9.88
N PRO A 171 -2.30 29.74 9.66
CA PRO A 171 -1.39 30.13 10.73
C PRO A 171 -1.74 31.52 11.27
N THR A 172 -1.70 31.68 12.59
CA THR A 172 -1.96 32.92 13.27
C THR A 172 -0.69 33.62 13.80
N GLN A 173 0.43 32.90 13.80
CA GLN A 173 1.73 33.39 14.26
C GLN A 173 2.82 33.11 13.23
N PRO A 174 3.76 34.02 13.03
CA PRO A 174 4.93 33.79 12.18
C PRO A 174 5.75 32.57 12.64
N ASN A 175 6.40 31.92 11.69
CA ASN A 175 7.20 30.70 11.89
C ASN A 175 6.42 29.49 12.40
N SER A 176 5.10 29.49 12.20
CA SER A 176 4.29 28.29 12.44
C SER A 176 4.63 27.20 11.41
N THR A 177 4.49 25.95 11.81
CA THR A 177 4.63 24.78 10.94
C THR A 177 3.26 24.16 10.66
N PRO A 178 3.03 23.62 9.44
CA PRO A 178 1.78 22.92 9.14
C PRO A 178 1.57 21.72 10.05
N GLU A 179 0.36 21.57 10.60
CA GLU A 179 -0.04 20.45 11.44
C GLU A 179 -1.32 19.77 10.92
N GLY A 180 -1.61 18.57 11.41
CA GLY A 180 -2.86 17.85 11.14
C GLY A 180 -3.13 17.68 9.63
N ALA A 181 -4.34 18.05 9.21
CA ALA A 181 -4.78 17.91 7.80
C ALA A 181 -3.94 18.75 6.84
N VAL A 182 -3.46 19.92 7.27
CA VAL A 182 -2.61 20.78 6.45
C VAL A 182 -1.23 20.14 6.26
N ALA A 183 -0.65 19.53 7.29
CA ALA A 183 0.61 18.79 7.14
C ALA A 183 0.49 17.64 6.13
N ASN A 184 -0.69 17.01 6.04
CA ASN A 184 -0.96 15.99 5.02
C ASN A 184 -0.86 16.56 3.59
N LEU A 185 -1.39 17.76 3.35
CA LEU A 185 -1.29 18.40 2.03
C LEU A 185 0.16 18.74 1.68
N TYR A 186 0.96 19.22 2.66
CA TYR A 186 2.39 19.45 2.44
C TYR A 186 3.18 18.16 2.21
N SER A 187 2.79 17.07 2.87
CA SER A 187 3.38 15.76 2.60
C SER A 187 3.08 15.29 1.18
N LEU A 188 1.84 15.47 0.71
CA LEU A 188 1.48 15.16 -0.68
C LEU A 188 2.19 16.07 -1.68
N LEU A 189 2.28 17.38 -1.38
CA LEU A 189 3.01 18.33 -2.22
C LEU A 189 4.48 17.92 -2.37
N GLY A 190 5.13 17.51 -1.28
CA GLY A 190 6.52 17.03 -1.30
C GLY A 190 6.75 15.74 -2.08
N LEU A 191 5.69 14.98 -2.41
CA LEU A 191 5.79 13.77 -3.24
C LEU A 191 5.73 14.06 -4.74
N VAL A 192 5.05 15.15 -5.15
CA VAL A 192 4.69 15.36 -6.56
C VAL A 192 5.18 16.68 -7.12
N SER A 193 5.55 17.64 -6.28
CA SER A 193 6.01 18.98 -6.67
C SER A 193 7.52 19.13 -6.55
N SER A 194 8.09 20.12 -7.21
CA SER A 194 9.50 20.47 -7.05
C SER A 194 9.81 21.02 -5.65
N SER A 195 11.07 20.93 -5.22
CA SER A 195 11.52 21.50 -3.95
C SER A 195 11.21 22.98 -3.82
N ASP A 196 11.38 23.73 -4.90
CA ASP A 196 11.16 25.19 -4.91
C ASP A 196 9.70 25.54 -4.64
N VAL A 197 8.76 24.80 -5.23
CA VAL A 197 7.32 24.96 -4.97
C VAL A 197 6.98 24.61 -3.52
N VAL A 198 7.57 23.54 -2.99
CA VAL A 198 7.35 23.15 -1.58
C VAL A 198 7.86 24.22 -0.63
N GLU A 199 9.04 24.80 -0.90
CA GLU A 199 9.63 25.87 -0.10
C GLU A 199 8.80 27.15 -0.19
N GLU A 200 8.36 27.56 -1.38
CA GLU A 200 7.48 28.73 -1.57
C GLU A 200 6.25 28.66 -0.68
N TYR A 201 5.54 27.52 -0.68
CA TYR A 201 4.35 27.35 0.15
C TYR A 201 4.66 27.23 1.64
N ARG A 202 5.82 26.66 2.02
CA ARG A 202 6.27 26.64 3.41
C ARG A 202 6.55 28.07 3.92
N ASP A 203 7.22 28.88 3.13
CA ASP A 203 7.49 30.28 3.44
C ASP A 203 6.20 31.09 3.55
N ALA A 204 5.25 30.87 2.64
CA ALA A 204 3.94 31.49 2.70
C ALA A 204 3.18 31.11 3.98
N TYR A 205 3.29 29.86 4.42
CA TYR A 205 2.70 29.41 5.67
C TYR A 205 3.39 30.06 6.90
N ALA A 206 4.72 30.02 6.94
CA ALA A 206 5.51 30.62 8.01
C ALA A 206 5.29 32.14 8.14
N ASN A 207 5.04 32.83 7.02
CA ASN A 207 4.74 34.25 6.98
C ASN A 207 3.26 34.61 7.16
N CYS A 208 2.39 33.66 7.47
CA CYS A 208 0.94 33.84 7.59
C CYS A 208 0.28 34.42 6.32
N THR A 209 0.84 34.18 5.13
CA THR A 209 0.33 34.67 3.84
C THR A 209 -0.26 33.57 2.97
N ILE A 210 -0.31 32.34 3.50
CA ILE A 210 -0.80 31.17 2.78
C ILE A 210 -2.26 31.34 2.31
N ARG A 211 -2.51 30.95 1.07
CA ARG A 211 -3.86 30.81 0.51
C ARG A 211 -4.08 29.34 0.16
N TYR A 212 -4.89 28.65 0.95
CA TYR A 212 -5.15 27.22 0.74
C TYR A 212 -5.77 26.89 -0.62
N GLY A 213 -6.51 27.83 -1.21
CA GLY A 213 -7.03 27.69 -2.56
C GLY A 213 -5.90 27.54 -3.60
N ASP A 214 -4.83 28.32 -3.46
CA ASP A 214 -3.70 28.31 -4.39
C ASP A 214 -2.82 27.06 -4.13
N LEU A 215 -2.53 26.72 -2.86
CA LEU A 215 -1.86 25.47 -2.50
C LEU A 215 -2.57 24.24 -3.09
N LYS A 216 -3.90 24.16 -2.92
CA LYS A 216 -4.68 23.03 -3.42
C LYS A 216 -4.72 22.98 -4.95
N LYS A 217 -4.77 24.12 -5.63
CA LYS A 217 -4.68 24.16 -7.10
C LYS A 217 -3.32 23.67 -7.58
N GLN A 218 -2.24 24.16 -6.99
CA GLN A 218 -0.89 23.72 -7.32
C GLN A 218 -0.73 22.21 -7.12
N LEU A 219 -1.08 21.72 -5.92
CA LEU A 219 -1.04 20.30 -5.61
C LEU A 219 -1.88 19.47 -6.60
N ALA A 220 -3.05 19.96 -7.01
CA ALA A 220 -3.92 19.23 -7.95
C ALA A 220 -3.29 19.13 -9.35
N GLU A 221 -2.70 20.20 -9.86
CA GLU A 221 -2.04 20.16 -11.17
C GLU A 221 -0.76 19.31 -11.16
N ASP A 222 0.04 19.42 -10.11
CA ASP A 222 1.25 18.61 -9.96
C ASP A 222 0.91 17.12 -9.81
N MET A 223 -0.14 16.79 -9.04
CA MET A 223 -0.63 15.41 -8.90
C MET A 223 -1.12 14.83 -10.23
N VAL A 224 -1.89 15.63 -11.00
CA VAL A 224 -2.35 15.22 -12.34
C VAL A 224 -1.16 14.98 -13.28
N SER A 225 -0.19 15.89 -13.26
CA SER A 225 1.04 15.78 -14.09
C SER A 225 1.88 14.57 -13.68
N PHE A 226 2.03 14.32 -12.38
CA PHE A 226 2.77 13.18 -11.85
C PHE A 226 2.16 11.83 -12.24
N LEU A 227 0.82 11.74 -12.25
CA LEU A 227 0.09 10.51 -12.59
C LEU A 227 -0.16 10.34 -14.09
N ALA A 228 0.03 11.39 -14.91
CA ALA A 228 -0.25 11.36 -16.34
C ALA A 228 0.46 10.24 -17.09
N PRO A 229 1.79 10.01 -16.94
CA PRO A 229 2.48 8.96 -17.68
C PRO A 229 1.95 7.56 -17.38
N LEU A 230 1.62 7.28 -16.12
CA LEU A 230 1.03 5.99 -15.72
C LEU A 230 -0.36 5.80 -16.32
N ARG A 231 -1.19 6.85 -16.27
CA ARG A 231 -2.55 6.82 -16.82
C ARG A 231 -2.55 6.64 -18.33
N GLU A 232 -1.69 7.35 -19.05
CA GLU A 232 -1.53 7.21 -20.50
C GLU A 232 -1.16 5.78 -20.88
N ARG A 233 -0.20 5.18 -20.16
CA ARG A 233 0.21 3.80 -20.40
C ARG A 233 -0.92 2.79 -20.09
N ILE A 234 -1.73 3.03 -19.08
CA ILE A 234 -2.93 2.20 -18.81
C ILE A 234 -3.89 2.26 -20.00
N LEU A 235 -4.19 3.45 -20.51
CA LEU A 235 -5.10 3.65 -21.64
C LEU A 235 -4.58 3.00 -22.93
N GLU A 236 -3.27 3.06 -23.17
CA GLU A 236 -2.62 2.37 -24.29
C GLU A 236 -2.82 0.85 -24.20
N LEU A 237 -2.52 0.25 -23.04
CA LEU A 237 -2.69 -1.18 -22.81
C LEU A 237 -4.15 -1.63 -22.93
N GLU A 238 -5.09 -0.85 -22.41
CA GLU A 238 -6.53 -1.12 -22.56
C GLU A 238 -6.98 -1.09 -24.02
N SER A 239 -6.40 -0.20 -24.82
CA SER A 239 -6.73 -0.10 -26.26
C SER A 239 -6.22 -1.28 -27.08
N GLN A 240 -5.07 -1.88 -26.68
CA GLN A 240 -4.48 -3.03 -27.33
C GLN A 240 -5.25 -4.32 -27.06
N HIS A 241 -5.90 -4.46 -25.91
CA HIS A 241 -6.67 -5.65 -25.54
C HIS A 241 -8.09 -5.69 -26.16
N LYS A 242 -8.55 -4.57 -26.71
CA LYS A 242 -9.86 -4.51 -27.40
C LYS A 242 -9.79 -4.85 -28.89
N LYS A 243 -8.60 -5.16 -29.41
CA LYS A 243 -8.37 -5.69 -30.76
C LYS A 243 -8.11 -7.17 -30.70
#